data_bc294800c3e9356752d5c4eca05c404e
#
_entry.id   bc294800c3e9356752d5c4eca05c404e
#
_cell.length_a   1.000
_cell.length_b   1.000
_cell.length_c   1.000
_cell.angle_alpha   90.00
_cell.angle_beta   90.00
_cell.angle_gamma   90.00
#
_symmetry.space_group_name_H-M   'P 1'
#
loop_
_entity.id
_entity.type
_entity.pdbx_description
1 polymer ?
#
loop_
_entity_poly.entity_id
_entity_poly.type
_entity_poly.pdbx_seq_one_letter_code
_entity_poly.pdbx_strand_id
1 'polypeptide(L)'
;MILGASGFIGGSFYKELNSYYDTFGTYFTKKGFSKNQHFFNFNIEEGGLERIIREVKPKLIISSLRGSFEALIEVHDFVIDFVNKSDCRLLFLSSANVFDTFEHFPSYEYDKTMSDSIYGRFKIKIENNLMRLPSTKYVLARIPMIFGNNSPRILEIEQAIKNNESIEVFPNTIINVNSDIRLSQQIHFIINHKLTGIYHLGSTDLIYHYDFLKQLIERRYQKRAVFKQVFTSNRMRYIAVLAKENKLPNNLLFSYTEILNDLTLTKKEF
;
A
#
# COMPACT_ATOMS: atom_id res chain seq x y z
N MET A 1 -13.67 7.06 6.69
CA MET A 1 -13.80 7.29 5.23
C MET A 1 -12.54 6.79 4.53
N ILE A 2 -12.69 6.08 3.40
CA ILE A 2 -11.57 5.52 2.63
C ILE A 2 -11.57 6.15 1.23
N LEU A 3 -10.57 6.96 0.92
CA LEU A 3 -10.35 7.50 -0.42
C LEU A 3 -9.73 6.41 -1.30
N GLY A 4 -10.36 6.09 -2.42
CA GLY A 4 -9.96 5.00 -3.30
C GLY A 4 -10.43 3.61 -2.84
N ALA A 5 -11.54 3.53 -2.11
CA ALA A 5 -12.12 2.27 -1.58
C ALA A 5 -12.51 1.27 -2.68
N SER A 6 -12.74 1.69 -3.91
CA SER A 6 -13.00 0.78 -5.04
C SER A 6 -11.73 0.13 -5.61
N GLY A 7 -10.54 0.59 -5.19
CA GLY A 7 -9.24 0.02 -5.59
C GLY A 7 -8.93 -1.30 -4.87
N PHE A 8 -7.79 -1.92 -5.21
CA PHE A 8 -7.35 -3.19 -4.62
C PHE A 8 -7.15 -3.07 -3.10
N ILE A 9 -6.23 -2.21 -2.65
CA ILE A 9 -5.93 -2.04 -1.22
C ILE A 9 -7.10 -1.39 -0.48
N GLY A 10 -7.67 -0.31 -1.04
CA GLY A 10 -8.80 0.38 -0.42
C GLY A 10 -10.04 -0.50 -0.26
N GLY A 11 -10.27 -1.41 -1.21
CA GLY A 11 -11.35 -2.40 -1.13
C GLY A 11 -11.13 -3.44 -0.03
N SER A 12 -9.88 -3.84 0.19
CA SER A 12 -9.53 -4.74 1.29
C SER A 12 -9.74 -4.05 2.65
N PHE A 13 -9.34 -2.78 2.78
CA PHE A 13 -9.63 -1.99 3.98
C PHE A 13 -11.13 -1.81 4.22
N TYR A 14 -11.90 -1.53 3.15
CA TYR A 14 -13.34 -1.39 3.29
C TYR A 14 -13.99 -2.68 3.81
N LYS A 15 -13.60 -3.84 3.26
CA LYS A 15 -14.10 -5.15 3.71
C LYS A 15 -13.77 -5.43 5.17
N GLU A 16 -12.55 -5.10 5.60
CA GLU A 16 -12.12 -5.31 6.99
C GLU A 16 -12.85 -4.37 7.96
N LEU A 17 -12.97 -3.09 7.60
CA LEU A 17 -13.39 -2.06 8.55
C LEU A 17 -14.91 -1.86 8.62
N ASN A 18 -15.67 -2.15 7.56
CA ASN A 18 -17.11 -1.86 7.53
C ASN A 18 -17.95 -2.67 8.51
N SER A 19 -17.40 -3.79 9.01
CA SER A 19 -18.07 -4.58 10.06
C SER A 19 -17.91 -4.00 11.47
N TYR A 20 -16.99 -3.05 11.64
CA TYR A 20 -16.63 -2.48 12.95
C TYR A 20 -16.90 -0.97 13.04
N TYR A 21 -16.92 -0.29 11.91
CA TYR A 21 -17.05 1.17 11.82
C TYR A 21 -18.05 1.55 10.74
N ASP A 22 -18.75 2.67 10.94
CA ASP A 22 -19.51 3.32 9.88
C ASP A 22 -18.54 3.84 8.82
N THR A 23 -18.36 3.04 7.75
CA THR A 23 -17.29 3.18 6.77
C THR A 23 -17.83 3.66 5.43
N PHE A 24 -17.35 4.80 5.00
CA PHE A 24 -17.64 5.39 3.69
C PHE A 24 -16.44 5.24 2.77
N GLY A 25 -16.69 5.10 1.47
CA GLY A 25 -15.66 4.95 0.46
C GLY A 25 -15.82 5.88 -0.72
N THR A 26 -14.73 6.09 -1.48
CA THR A 26 -14.83 6.73 -2.79
C THR A 26 -14.53 5.75 -3.90
N TYR A 27 -15.17 5.96 -5.05
CA TYR A 27 -14.93 5.24 -6.30
C TYR A 27 -14.85 6.24 -7.47
N PHE A 28 -14.23 5.84 -8.57
CA PHE A 28 -14.23 6.63 -9.81
C PHE A 28 -14.76 5.83 -10.99
N THR A 29 -13.98 4.88 -11.52
CA THR A 29 -14.31 4.15 -12.76
C THR A 29 -15.27 2.98 -12.54
N LYS A 30 -15.32 2.40 -11.36
CA LYS A 30 -16.12 1.20 -11.06
C LYS A 30 -17.59 1.56 -10.75
N LYS A 31 -18.41 1.70 -11.78
CA LYS A 31 -19.84 2.07 -11.68
C LYS A 31 -20.70 1.15 -10.79
N GLY A 32 -20.25 -0.08 -10.50
CA GLY A 32 -20.97 -0.99 -9.58
C GLY A 32 -21.17 -0.45 -8.16
N PHE A 33 -20.37 0.53 -7.74
CA PHE A 33 -20.50 1.18 -6.45
C PHE A 33 -21.55 2.32 -6.42
N SER A 34 -22.07 2.76 -7.58
CA SER A 34 -22.99 3.91 -7.67
C SER A 34 -24.33 3.71 -6.94
N LYS A 35 -24.75 2.46 -6.70
CA LYS A 35 -25.97 2.12 -5.96
C LYS A 35 -25.75 1.99 -4.44
N ASN A 36 -24.51 2.06 -3.97
CA ASN A 36 -24.19 1.92 -2.55
C ASN A 36 -24.14 3.31 -1.91
N GLN A 37 -25.02 3.57 -0.95
CA GLN A 37 -25.13 4.86 -0.25
C GLN A 37 -23.88 5.24 0.58
N HIS A 38 -23.01 4.25 0.89
CA HIS A 38 -21.75 4.50 1.56
C HIS A 38 -20.60 4.83 0.59
N PHE A 39 -20.88 4.92 -0.72
CA PHE A 39 -19.86 5.20 -1.73
C PHE A 39 -20.17 6.47 -2.53
N PHE A 40 -19.17 7.34 -2.62
CA PHE A 40 -19.21 8.59 -3.34
C PHE A 40 -18.36 8.52 -4.62
N ASN A 41 -18.89 9.04 -5.72
CA ASN A 41 -18.08 9.23 -6.92
C ASN A 41 -17.09 10.37 -6.67
N PHE A 42 -15.82 10.11 -6.94
CA PHE A 42 -14.75 11.09 -6.77
C PHE A 42 -13.67 10.90 -7.83
N ASN A 43 -13.50 11.92 -8.67
CA ASN A 43 -12.37 12.06 -9.59
C ASN A 43 -11.36 13.04 -8.99
N ILE A 44 -10.11 12.61 -8.82
CA ILE A 44 -9.06 13.46 -8.24
C ILE A 44 -8.74 14.68 -9.11
N GLU A 45 -9.00 14.62 -10.42
CA GLU A 45 -8.72 15.68 -11.38
C GLU A 45 -9.84 16.73 -11.47
N GLU A 46 -11.07 16.34 -11.10
CA GLU A 46 -12.24 17.22 -11.13
C GLU A 46 -12.55 17.88 -9.78
N GLY A 47 -11.90 17.39 -8.71
CA GLY A 47 -12.13 17.91 -7.37
C GLY A 47 -13.44 17.45 -6.72
N GLY A 48 -14.03 18.29 -5.85
CA GLY A 48 -15.29 17.99 -5.19
C GLY A 48 -15.19 17.18 -3.89
N LEU A 49 -13.99 16.86 -3.41
CA LEU A 49 -13.78 16.14 -2.15
C LEU A 49 -14.33 16.89 -0.95
N GLU A 50 -14.30 18.22 -0.98
CA GLU A 50 -14.83 19.06 0.10
C GLU A 50 -16.33 18.80 0.39
N ARG A 51 -17.15 18.64 -0.68
CA ARG A 51 -18.57 18.31 -0.53
C ARG A 51 -18.74 16.97 0.16
N ILE A 52 -17.98 15.95 -0.24
CA ILE A 52 -18.05 14.61 0.34
C ILE A 52 -17.63 14.63 1.82
N ILE A 53 -16.57 15.36 2.15
CA ILE A 53 -16.11 15.50 3.54
C ILE A 53 -17.14 16.22 4.41
N ARG A 54 -17.82 17.25 3.90
CA ARG A 54 -18.89 17.94 4.63
C ARG A 54 -20.08 17.03 4.91
N GLU A 55 -20.43 16.16 3.99
CA GLU A 55 -21.52 15.20 4.12
C GLU A 55 -21.16 14.08 5.10
N VAL A 56 -20.01 13.44 4.94
CA VAL A 56 -19.55 12.30 5.74
C VAL A 56 -19.06 12.70 7.13
N LYS A 57 -18.46 13.89 7.29
CA LYS A 57 -17.85 14.39 8.54
C LYS A 57 -16.89 13.35 9.17
N PRO A 58 -15.89 12.87 8.44
CA PRO A 58 -15.07 11.75 8.87
C PRO A 58 -14.22 12.10 10.09
N LYS A 59 -14.09 11.16 11.04
CA LYS A 59 -13.10 11.21 12.14
C LYS A 59 -11.75 10.68 11.73
N LEU A 60 -11.72 9.87 10.67
CA LEU A 60 -10.51 9.32 10.07
C LEU A 60 -10.66 9.26 8.56
N ILE A 61 -9.66 9.75 7.84
CA ILE A 61 -9.51 9.56 6.40
C ILE A 61 -8.36 8.57 6.18
N ILE A 62 -8.60 7.54 5.35
CA ILE A 62 -7.57 6.61 4.88
C ILE A 62 -7.37 6.88 3.40
N SER A 63 -6.14 7.21 2.97
CA SER A 63 -5.85 7.47 1.57
C SER A 63 -5.15 6.29 0.91
N SER A 64 -5.85 5.66 -0.05
CA SER A 64 -5.36 4.62 -0.95
C SER A 64 -5.52 5.02 -2.43
N LEU A 65 -5.53 6.31 -2.71
CA LEU A 65 -5.73 6.89 -4.04
C LEU A 65 -4.60 6.53 -5.01
N ARG A 66 -4.96 6.41 -6.28
CA ARG A 66 -4.06 6.28 -7.44
C ARG A 66 -4.49 7.28 -8.51
N GLY A 67 -3.54 7.74 -9.31
CA GLY A 67 -3.78 8.67 -10.43
C GLY A 67 -2.58 9.53 -10.74
N SER A 68 -2.79 10.67 -11.39
CA SER A 68 -1.76 11.67 -11.68
C SER A 68 -1.12 12.18 -10.39
N PHE A 69 0.21 12.31 -10.38
CA PHE A 69 0.92 12.74 -9.17
C PHE A 69 0.59 14.17 -8.80
N GLU A 70 0.35 15.03 -9.77
CA GLU A 70 -0.03 16.43 -9.56
C GLU A 70 -1.38 16.53 -8.86
N ALA A 71 -2.42 15.89 -9.41
CA ALA A 71 -3.74 15.86 -8.80
C ALA A 71 -3.73 15.19 -7.40
N LEU A 72 -2.92 14.13 -7.22
CA LEU A 72 -2.75 13.50 -5.92
C LEU A 72 -2.10 14.43 -4.89
N ILE A 73 -1.13 15.27 -5.29
CA ILE A 73 -0.53 16.26 -4.38
C ILE A 73 -1.60 17.27 -3.93
N GLU A 74 -2.36 17.83 -4.87
CA GLU A 74 -3.42 18.81 -4.58
C GLU A 74 -4.48 18.24 -3.62
N VAL A 75 -4.94 17.01 -3.88
CA VAL A 75 -5.90 16.33 -3.01
C VAL A 75 -5.33 16.11 -1.60
N HIS A 76 -4.06 15.70 -1.49
CA HIS A 76 -3.46 15.48 -0.17
C HIS A 76 -3.16 16.78 0.57
N ASP A 77 -2.76 17.84 -0.13
CA ASP A 77 -2.57 19.16 0.48
C ASP A 77 -3.92 19.68 1.05
N PHE A 78 -5.01 19.52 0.31
CA PHE A 78 -6.35 19.83 0.81
C PHE A 78 -6.73 18.97 2.03
N VAL A 79 -6.52 17.64 1.99
CA VAL A 79 -6.84 16.75 3.12
C VAL A 79 -6.00 17.08 4.35
N ILE A 80 -4.70 17.38 4.17
CA ILE A 80 -3.80 17.76 5.26
C ILE A 80 -4.28 19.07 5.91
N ASP A 81 -4.65 20.07 5.12
CA ASP A 81 -5.21 21.33 5.64
C ASP A 81 -6.51 21.10 6.41
N PHE A 82 -7.42 20.29 5.88
CA PHE A 82 -8.65 19.89 6.58
C PHE A 82 -8.37 19.20 7.92
N VAL A 83 -7.45 18.24 7.94
CA VAL A 83 -7.05 17.50 9.17
C VAL A 83 -6.43 18.45 10.19
N ASN A 84 -5.62 19.41 9.74
CA ASN A 84 -5.03 20.41 10.62
C ASN A 84 -6.09 21.26 11.35
N LYS A 85 -7.18 21.59 10.67
CA LYS A 85 -8.25 22.48 11.17
C LYS A 85 -9.43 21.74 11.84
N SER A 86 -9.40 20.42 11.93
CA SER A 86 -10.52 19.61 12.46
C SER A 86 -10.02 18.52 13.42
N ASP A 87 -10.94 17.80 14.06
CA ASP A 87 -10.60 16.60 14.89
C ASP A 87 -10.38 15.34 14.08
N CYS A 88 -10.37 15.45 12.75
CA CYS A 88 -10.08 14.33 11.86
C CYS A 88 -8.61 13.93 11.93
N ARG A 89 -8.33 12.65 11.66
CA ARG A 89 -6.96 12.12 11.47
C ARG A 89 -6.79 11.62 10.03
N LEU A 90 -5.55 11.59 9.56
CA LEU A 90 -5.22 11.03 8.25
C LEU A 90 -4.33 9.79 8.40
N LEU A 91 -4.73 8.67 7.81
CA LEU A 91 -3.88 7.53 7.55
C LEU A 91 -3.46 7.57 6.08
N PHE A 92 -2.18 7.81 5.86
CA PHE A 92 -1.60 7.90 4.53
C PHE A 92 -0.78 6.65 4.21
N LEU A 93 -1.11 6.00 3.09
CA LEU A 93 -0.30 4.90 2.57
C LEU A 93 0.87 5.46 1.75
N SER A 94 2.05 5.38 2.32
CA SER A 94 3.30 5.63 1.62
C SER A 94 3.89 4.32 1.08
N SER A 95 5.16 4.29 0.75
CA SER A 95 5.79 3.17 0.05
C SER A 95 7.25 2.98 0.48
N ALA A 96 7.76 1.77 0.39
CA ALA A 96 9.19 1.48 0.50
C ALA A 96 10.03 2.22 -0.55
N ASN A 97 9.43 2.67 -1.66
CA ASN A 97 10.13 3.44 -2.69
C ASN A 97 10.61 4.83 -2.22
N VAL A 98 10.21 5.30 -1.05
CA VAL A 98 10.80 6.51 -0.46
C VAL A 98 12.26 6.31 -0.07
N PHE A 99 12.75 5.06 -0.11
CA PHE A 99 14.12 4.63 0.19
C PHE A 99 14.81 3.93 -0.98
N ASP A 100 14.39 4.13 -2.21
CA ASP A 100 14.87 3.34 -3.36
C ASP A 100 16.32 3.62 -3.78
N THR A 101 17.00 4.55 -3.12
CA THR A 101 18.45 4.78 -3.27
C THR A 101 19.31 3.97 -2.32
N PHE A 102 18.74 3.23 -1.37
CA PHE A 102 19.51 2.48 -0.39
C PHE A 102 20.09 1.19 -0.98
N GLU A 103 21.40 0.99 -0.79
CA GLU A 103 22.17 -0.08 -1.42
C GLU A 103 22.72 -1.14 -0.45
N HIS A 104 22.72 -0.88 0.86
CA HIS A 104 23.44 -1.71 1.81
C HIS A 104 22.58 -2.39 2.88
N PHE A 105 21.43 -1.82 3.23
CA PHE A 105 20.56 -2.34 4.28
C PHE A 105 19.12 -1.84 4.12
N PRO A 106 18.14 -2.55 4.71
CA PRO A 106 16.75 -2.10 4.73
C PRO A 106 16.58 -0.83 5.55
N SER A 107 15.47 -0.13 5.35
CA SER A 107 15.20 1.13 6.02
C SER A 107 14.26 0.96 7.20
N TYR A 108 14.44 1.81 8.21
CA TYR A 108 13.64 1.90 9.43
C TYR A 108 12.83 3.20 9.46
N GLU A 109 11.93 3.36 10.45
CA GLU A 109 10.93 4.44 10.45
C GLU A 109 11.52 5.85 10.40
N TYR A 110 12.63 6.09 11.08
CA TYR A 110 13.25 7.41 11.20
C TYR A 110 14.48 7.61 10.31
N ASP A 111 14.74 6.66 9.40
CA ASP A 111 15.77 6.87 8.39
C ASP A 111 15.38 7.99 7.42
N LYS A 112 16.38 8.72 6.96
CA LYS A 112 16.18 9.81 6.01
C LYS A 112 15.66 9.24 4.69
N THR A 113 14.47 9.68 4.28
CA THR A 113 13.91 9.30 2.98
C THR A 113 14.72 9.92 1.84
N MET A 114 15.05 9.08 0.84
CA MET A 114 15.73 9.51 -0.38
C MET A 114 15.34 8.58 -1.53
N SER A 115 14.91 9.16 -2.64
CA SER A 115 14.44 8.41 -3.81
C SER A 115 14.84 9.09 -5.12
N ASP A 116 15.26 8.29 -6.08
CA ASP A 116 15.52 8.71 -7.46
C ASP A 116 14.30 8.57 -8.36
N SER A 117 13.33 7.72 -7.97
CA SER A 117 12.10 7.54 -8.74
C SER A 117 11.14 8.73 -8.58
N ILE A 118 10.41 9.06 -9.65
CA ILE A 118 9.33 10.06 -9.62
C ILE A 118 8.29 9.68 -8.56
N TYR A 119 7.94 8.39 -8.50
CA TYR A 119 6.98 7.87 -7.54
C TYR A 119 7.43 8.03 -6.08
N GLY A 120 8.69 7.70 -5.77
CA GLY A 120 9.20 7.86 -4.41
C GLY A 120 9.30 9.34 -4.00
N ARG A 121 9.79 10.22 -4.90
CA ARG A 121 9.81 11.68 -4.64
C ARG A 121 8.41 12.26 -4.40
N PHE A 122 7.42 11.83 -5.18
CA PHE A 122 6.02 12.19 -4.96
C PHE A 122 5.56 11.79 -3.54
N LYS A 123 5.83 10.54 -3.12
CA LYS A 123 5.49 10.08 -1.77
C LYS A 123 6.21 10.88 -0.68
N ILE A 124 7.50 11.15 -0.84
CA ILE A 124 8.28 11.97 0.09
C ILE A 124 7.68 13.37 0.24
N LYS A 125 7.22 13.99 -0.85
CA LYS A 125 6.59 15.33 -0.79
C LYS A 125 5.35 15.31 0.12
N ILE A 126 4.48 14.32 -0.01
CA ILE A 126 3.28 14.19 0.83
C ILE A 126 3.68 13.86 2.29
N GLU A 127 4.63 12.94 2.50
CA GLU A 127 5.14 12.63 3.85
C GLU A 127 5.64 13.88 4.57
N ASN A 128 6.44 14.69 3.89
CA ASN A 128 6.98 15.94 4.45
C ASN A 128 5.88 16.94 4.83
N ASN A 129 4.82 17.07 4.01
CA ASN A 129 3.69 17.93 4.34
C ASN A 129 2.89 17.37 5.53
N LEU A 130 2.68 16.06 5.57
CA LEU A 130 1.96 15.37 6.64
C LEU A 130 2.70 15.48 7.99
N MET A 131 4.01 15.30 8.00
CA MET A 131 4.86 15.38 9.19
C MET A 131 4.97 16.78 9.81
N ARG A 132 4.45 17.83 9.14
CA ARG A 132 4.31 19.17 9.74
C ARG A 132 3.11 19.26 10.69
N LEU A 133 2.17 18.32 10.61
CA LEU A 133 1.07 18.21 11.55
C LEU A 133 1.56 17.67 12.91
N PRO A 134 0.83 17.94 14.00
CA PRO A 134 1.04 17.21 15.26
C PRO A 134 1.00 15.70 15.03
N SER A 135 1.91 14.95 15.66
CA SER A 135 1.99 13.49 15.48
C SER A 135 0.69 12.75 15.80
N THR A 136 -0.17 13.33 16.65
CA THR A 136 -1.49 12.79 16.99
C THR A 136 -2.51 12.85 15.84
N LYS A 137 -2.23 13.62 14.78
CA LYS A 137 -3.14 13.84 13.65
C LYS A 137 -2.96 12.85 12.50
N TYR A 138 -1.89 12.05 12.51
CA TYR A 138 -1.62 11.18 11.37
C TYR A 138 -1.08 9.80 11.75
N VAL A 139 -1.31 8.88 10.82
CA VAL A 139 -0.56 7.63 10.66
C VAL A 139 0.07 7.64 9.27
N LEU A 140 1.37 7.50 9.21
CA LEU A 140 2.12 7.35 7.97
C LEU A 140 2.55 5.90 7.85
N ALA A 141 1.87 5.15 6.99
CA ALA A 141 2.14 3.73 6.80
C ALA A 141 2.99 3.52 5.53
N ARG A 142 4.27 3.22 5.69
CA ARG A 142 5.14 2.81 4.59
C ARG A 142 4.98 1.33 4.36
N ILE A 143 4.52 0.99 3.17
CA ILE A 143 4.22 -0.38 2.78
C ILE A 143 5.19 -0.86 1.69
N PRO A 144 5.59 -2.14 1.73
CA PRO A 144 6.38 -2.76 0.66
C PRO A 144 5.48 -3.13 -0.54
N MET A 145 5.92 -4.10 -1.35
CA MET A 145 5.06 -4.71 -2.36
C MET A 145 3.91 -5.45 -1.71
N ILE A 146 2.68 -5.08 -2.09
CA ILE A 146 1.46 -5.73 -1.62
C ILE A 146 0.94 -6.71 -2.67
N PHE A 147 0.71 -7.93 -2.23
CA PHE A 147 0.12 -9.01 -3.02
C PHE A 147 -1.29 -9.35 -2.53
N GLY A 148 -2.06 -10.01 -3.36
CA GLY A 148 -3.41 -10.49 -3.05
C GLY A 148 -4.04 -11.09 -4.30
N ASN A 149 -5.05 -11.94 -4.15
CA ASN A 149 -5.63 -12.70 -5.25
C ASN A 149 -6.08 -11.87 -6.45
N ASN A 150 -6.52 -10.65 -6.20
CA ASN A 150 -6.97 -9.71 -7.24
C ASN A 150 -6.03 -8.49 -7.36
N SER A 151 -4.79 -8.61 -6.88
CA SER A 151 -3.82 -7.52 -7.04
C SER A 151 -3.43 -7.37 -8.51
N PRO A 152 -3.15 -6.14 -8.97
CA PRO A 152 -2.67 -5.92 -10.33
C PRO A 152 -1.47 -6.81 -10.68
N ARG A 153 -0.52 -6.97 -9.76
CA ARG A 153 0.66 -7.82 -9.95
C ARG A 153 0.33 -9.29 -10.17
N ILE A 154 -0.60 -9.85 -9.40
CA ILE A 154 -1.03 -11.24 -9.59
C ILE A 154 -1.73 -11.40 -10.93
N LEU A 155 -2.58 -10.45 -11.32
CA LEU A 155 -3.26 -10.47 -12.62
C LEU A 155 -2.27 -10.36 -13.80
N GLU A 156 -1.26 -9.51 -13.68
CA GLU A 156 -0.17 -9.39 -14.66
C GLU A 156 0.63 -10.70 -14.79
N ILE A 157 0.98 -11.33 -13.66
CA ILE A 157 1.64 -12.64 -13.63
C ILE A 157 0.76 -13.72 -14.29
N GLU A 158 -0.52 -13.79 -13.93
CA GLU A 158 -1.48 -14.73 -14.52
C GLU A 158 -1.59 -14.56 -16.03
N GLN A 159 -1.66 -13.31 -16.50
CA GLN A 159 -1.72 -12.99 -17.93
C GLN A 159 -0.43 -13.40 -18.66
N ALA A 160 0.74 -13.11 -18.08
CA ALA A 160 2.03 -13.48 -18.65
C ALA A 160 2.19 -15.01 -18.76
N ILE A 161 1.80 -15.76 -17.71
CA ILE A 161 1.82 -17.23 -17.71
C ILE A 161 0.88 -17.78 -18.79
N LYS A 162 -0.33 -17.22 -18.91
CA LYS A 162 -1.33 -17.65 -19.91
C LYS A 162 -0.85 -17.43 -21.34
N ASN A 163 -0.17 -16.30 -21.57
CA ASN A 163 0.31 -15.92 -22.90
C ASN A 163 1.71 -16.47 -23.22
N ASN A 164 2.36 -17.22 -22.31
CA ASN A 164 3.76 -17.61 -22.40
C ASN A 164 4.73 -16.41 -22.57
N GLU A 165 4.39 -15.28 -21.95
CA GLU A 165 5.23 -14.08 -21.93
C GLU A 165 6.22 -14.12 -20.78
N SER A 166 7.34 -13.37 -20.92
CA SER A 166 8.33 -13.27 -19.85
C SER A 166 7.88 -12.33 -18.75
N ILE A 167 8.18 -12.70 -17.49
CA ILE A 167 7.89 -11.89 -16.31
C ILE A 167 9.18 -11.16 -15.91
N GLU A 168 9.11 -9.83 -15.81
CA GLU A 168 10.25 -9.03 -15.39
C GLU A 168 10.57 -9.23 -13.92
N VAL A 169 11.86 -9.48 -13.64
CA VAL A 169 12.39 -9.65 -12.29
C VAL A 169 13.65 -8.83 -12.10
N PHE A 170 13.88 -8.39 -10.86
CA PHE A 170 15.05 -7.58 -10.48
C PHE A 170 15.95 -8.38 -9.55
N PRO A 171 16.97 -9.11 -10.09
CA PRO A 171 17.77 -10.05 -9.31
C PRO A 171 18.59 -9.41 -8.21
N ASN A 172 19.02 -8.17 -8.39
CA ASN A 172 19.79 -7.40 -7.42
C ASN A 172 18.93 -6.52 -6.49
N THR A 173 17.63 -6.78 -6.43
CA THR A 173 16.71 -6.03 -5.54
C THR A 173 16.24 -6.92 -4.40
N ILE A 174 16.51 -6.48 -3.17
CA ILE A 174 16.03 -7.09 -1.93
C ILE A 174 14.78 -6.35 -1.49
N ILE A 175 13.75 -7.11 -1.17
CA ILE A 175 12.44 -6.60 -0.77
C ILE A 175 11.98 -7.26 0.52
N ASN A 176 11.04 -6.66 1.17
CA ASN A 176 10.05 -7.35 1.98
C ASN A 176 8.68 -7.24 1.31
N VAL A 177 7.70 -7.98 1.79
CA VAL A 177 6.37 -8.08 1.16
C VAL A 177 5.26 -8.02 2.19
N ASN A 178 4.03 -7.79 1.73
CA ASN A 178 2.85 -7.99 2.57
C ASN A 178 1.66 -8.42 1.68
N SER A 179 0.58 -8.89 2.31
CA SER A 179 -0.67 -9.13 1.61
C SER A 179 -1.70 -8.05 1.96
N ASP A 180 -2.69 -7.86 1.11
CA ASP A 180 -3.78 -6.92 1.34
C ASP A 180 -4.59 -7.29 2.59
N ILE A 181 -4.78 -8.58 2.85
CA ILE A 181 -5.50 -9.09 4.05
C ILE A 181 -4.70 -8.77 5.31
N ARG A 182 -3.39 -9.15 5.35
CA ARG A 182 -2.53 -8.91 6.50
C ARG A 182 -2.35 -7.40 6.77
N LEU A 183 -2.17 -6.63 5.71
CA LEU A 183 -2.11 -5.17 5.81
C LEU A 183 -3.41 -4.60 6.39
N SER A 184 -4.58 -5.11 5.97
CA SER A 184 -5.86 -4.64 6.51
C SER A 184 -6.01 -4.93 8.00
N GLN A 185 -5.57 -6.10 8.47
CA GLN A 185 -5.54 -6.44 9.89
C GLN A 185 -4.59 -5.52 10.70
N GLN A 186 -3.40 -5.24 10.16
CA GLN A 186 -2.45 -4.30 10.77
C GLN A 186 -3.03 -2.88 10.87
N ILE A 187 -3.66 -2.39 9.80
CA ILE A 187 -4.31 -1.08 9.78
C ILE A 187 -5.50 -1.04 10.75
N HIS A 188 -6.31 -2.10 10.80
CA HIS A 188 -7.42 -2.20 11.77
C HIS A 188 -6.91 -2.10 13.21
N PHE A 189 -5.85 -2.81 13.55
CA PHE A 189 -5.23 -2.72 14.87
C PHE A 189 -4.77 -1.29 15.20
N ILE A 190 -4.07 -0.62 14.27
CA ILE A 190 -3.61 0.77 14.43
C ILE A 190 -4.78 1.71 14.69
N ILE A 191 -5.88 1.55 13.94
CA ILE A 191 -7.09 2.38 14.09
C ILE A 191 -7.76 2.13 15.44
N ASN A 192 -7.99 0.87 15.79
CA ASN A 192 -8.69 0.45 17.00
C ASN A 192 -7.97 0.94 18.28
N HIS A 193 -6.63 0.90 18.27
CA HIS A 193 -5.81 1.37 19.39
C HIS A 193 -5.44 2.86 19.30
N LYS A 194 -6.01 3.59 18.32
CA LYS A 194 -5.77 5.03 18.09
C LYS A 194 -4.27 5.37 17.98
N LEU A 195 -3.47 4.44 17.49
CA LEU A 195 -2.03 4.65 17.31
C LEU A 195 -1.77 5.75 16.26
N THR A 196 -0.62 6.40 16.36
CA THR A 196 -0.21 7.53 15.50
C THR A 196 1.27 7.45 15.17
N GLY A 197 1.74 8.26 14.22
CA GLY A 197 3.14 8.32 13.81
C GLY A 197 3.46 7.47 12.59
N ILE A 198 4.70 7.01 12.47
CA ILE A 198 5.22 6.31 11.27
C ILE A 198 5.28 4.81 11.54
N TYR A 199 4.73 4.02 10.62
CA TYR A 199 4.74 2.55 10.68
C TYR A 199 5.32 1.95 9.42
N HIS A 200 6.18 0.95 9.56
CA HIS A 200 6.63 0.07 8.48
C HIS A 200 5.83 -1.24 8.54
N LEU A 201 4.99 -1.47 7.53
CA LEU A 201 4.02 -2.57 7.53
C LEU A 201 4.35 -3.59 6.43
N GLY A 202 5.38 -4.39 6.66
CA GLY A 202 5.83 -5.46 5.78
C GLY A 202 6.19 -6.73 6.54
N SER A 203 6.66 -7.74 5.81
CA SER A 203 7.25 -8.93 6.43
C SER A 203 8.45 -8.56 7.28
N THR A 204 8.69 -9.35 8.32
CA THR A 204 9.78 -9.14 9.28
C THR A 204 11.16 -9.53 8.73
N ASP A 205 11.18 -10.21 7.61
CA ASP A 205 12.33 -10.76 6.92
C ASP A 205 12.41 -10.27 5.46
N LEU A 206 13.52 -10.55 4.82
CA LEU A 206 13.88 -10.06 3.50
C LEU A 206 14.03 -11.23 2.52
N ILE A 207 13.76 -10.93 1.25
CA ILE A 207 13.95 -11.88 0.16
C ILE A 207 14.38 -11.14 -1.13
N TYR A 208 15.13 -11.80 -2.01
CA TYR A 208 15.34 -11.28 -3.35
C TYR A 208 14.04 -11.25 -4.14
N HIS A 209 13.80 -10.18 -4.88
CA HIS A 209 12.60 -10.02 -5.71
C HIS A 209 12.42 -11.21 -6.68
N TYR A 210 13.50 -11.66 -7.31
CA TYR A 210 13.46 -12.84 -8.18
C TYR A 210 13.01 -14.09 -7.43
N ASP A 211 13.61 -14.37 -6.27
CA ASP A 211 13.32 -15.59 -5.50
C ASP A 211 11.88 -15.60 -4.97
N PHE A 212 11.37 -14.45 -4.56
CA PHE A 212 9.98 -14.34 -4.13
C PHE A 212 9.01 -14.66 -5.28
N LEU A 213 9.19 -14.03 -6.45
CA LEU A 213 8.31 -14.27 -7.59
C LEU A 213 8.41 -15.71 -8.12
N LYS A 214 9.62 -16.28 -8.15
CA LYS A 214 9.84 -17.67 -8.52
C LYS A 214 9.06 -18.61 -7.60
N GLN A 215 9.24 -18.48 -6.28
CA GLN A 215 8.52 -19.31 -5.29
C GLN A 215 7.00 -19.12 -5.37
N LEU A 216 6.52 -17.88 -5.53
CA LEU A 216 5.10 -17.58 -5.68
C LEU A 216 4.50 -18.30 -6.89
N ILE A 217 5.17 -18.23 -8.03
CA ILE A 217 4.67 -18.82 -9.28
C ILE A 217 4.71 -20.35 -9.21
N GLU A 218 5.82 -20.93 -8.76
CA GLU A 218 5.98 -22.37 -8.63
C GLU A 218 4.92 -22.96 -7.65
N ARG A 219 4.71 -22.34 -6.50
CA ARG A 219 3.76 -22.84 -5.50
C ARG A 219 2.30 -22.61 -5.88
N ARG A 220 1.97 -21.43 -6.45
CA ARG A 220 0.58 -21.06 -6.75
C ARG A 220 0.06 -21.72 -8.01
N TYR A 221 0.89 -21.79 -9.06
CA TYR A 221 0.46 -22.25 -10.39
C TYR A 221 1.05 -23.61 -10.80
N GLN A 222 1.98 -24.16 -10.02
CA GLN A 222 2.68 -25.40 -10.34
C GLN A 222 3.30 -25.40 -11.75
N LYS A 223 3.73 -24.22 -12.20
CA LYS A 223 4.31 -23.96 -13.52
C LYS A 223 5.67 -23.29 -13.37
N ARG A 224 6.50 -23.45 -14.38
CA ARG A 224 7.70 -22.65 -14.54
C ARG A 224 7.39 -21.46 -15.45
N ALA A 225 7.79 -20.26 -15.03
CA ALA A 225 7.68 -19.08 -15.85
C ALA A 225 9.00 -18.75 -16.54
N VAL A 226 8.93 -18.04 -17.65
CA VAL A 226 10.10 -17.42 -18.29
C VAL A 226 10.34 -16.09 -17.59
N PHE A 227 11.55 -15.90 -17.06
CA PHE A 227 11.91 -14.65 -16.38
C PHE A 227 12.83 -13.80 -17.26
N LYS A 228 12.47 -12.52 -17.39
CA LYS A 228 13.32 -11.48 -17.98
C LYS A 228 14.02 -10.76 -16.84
N GLN A 229 15.32 -10.96 -16.70
CA GLN A 229 16.11 -10.27 -15.68
C GLN A 229 16.37 -8.83 -16.10
N VAL A 230 16.00 -7.89 -15.24
CA VAL A 230 16.20 -6.45 -15.43
C VAL A 230 17.13 -5.92 -14.33
N PHE A 231 18.23 -5.30 -14.74
CA PHE A 231 19.20 -4.68 -13.84
C PHE A 231 19.08 -3.16 -14.00
N THR A 232 18.61 -2.47 -12.96
CA THR A 232 18.53 -1.00 -12.95
C THR A 232 19.90 -0.37 -12.66
N SER A 233 20.78 -1.10 -11.98
CA SER A 233 22.19 -0.78 -11.73
C SER A 233 22.94 -2.06 -11.43
N ASN A 234 24.28 -1.98 -11.39
CA ASN A 234 25.14 -3.11 -10.97
C ASN A 234 25.20 -3.27 -9.43
N ARG A 235 24.53 -2.42 -8.69
CA ARG A 235 24.53 -2.42 -7.23
C ARG A 235 23.31 -3.12 -6.67
N MET A 236 23.44 -3.66 -5.48
CA MET A 236 22.30 -4.16 -4.71
C MET A 236 21.38 -3.00 -4.34
N ARG A 237 20.07 -3.24 -4.30
CA ARG A 237 19.07 -2.25 -3.88
C ARG A 237 18.18 -2.87 -2.81
N TYR A 238 17.92 -2.09 -1.77
CA TYR A 238 17.01 -2.48 -0.69
C TYR A 238 15.73 -1.65 -0.79
N ILE A 239 14.70 -2.20 -1.41
CA ILE A 239 13.35 -1.61 -1.42
C ILE A 239 12.55 -2.33 -0.34
N ALA A 240 12.99 -2.15 0.91
CA ALA A 240 12.48 -2.88 2.06
C ALA A 240 12.36 -1.97 3.28
N VAL A 241 11.27 -2.09 4.00
CA VAL A 241 10.93 -1.32 5.19
C VAL A 241 10.68 -2.26 6.37
N LEU A 242 11.57 -2.24 7.35
CA LEU A 242 11.45 -3.06 8.55
C LEU A 242 11.00 -2.21 9.74
N ALA A 243 10.14 -2.75 10.58
CA ALA A 243 9.70 -2.11 11.81
C ALA A 243 10.77 -2.26 12.90
N LYS A 244 11.16 -1.14 13.50
CA LYS A 244 12.10 -1.08 14.61
C LYS A 244 11.49 -0.41 15.85
N GLU A 245 10.98 0.80 15.68
CA GLU A 245 10.44 1.62 16.76
C GLU A 245 8.95 1.36 17.01
N ASN A 246 8.15 1.36 15.96
CA ASN A 246 6.69 1.19 16.03
C ASN A 246 6.29 -0.23 15.63
N LYS A 247 6.71 -1.22 16.43
CA LYS A 247 6.35 -2.63 16.21
C LYS A 247 4.91 -2.91 16.62
N LEU A 248 4.22 -3.66 15.78
CA LEU A 248 2.93 -4.25 16.11
C LEU A 248 3.11 -5.50 16.98
N PRO A 249 2.04 -5.98 17.65
CA PRO A 249 2.08 -7.25 18.39
C PRO A 249 2.49 -8.44 17.52
N ASN A 250 3.10 -9.45 18.13
CA ASN A 250 3.67 -10.61 17.44
C ASN A 250 2.67 -11.33 16.51
N ASN A 251 1.39 -11.38 16.86
CA ASN A 251 0.34 -11.98 16.03
C ASN A 251 0.00 -11.17 14.76
N LEU A 252 0.56 -9.96 14.62
CA LEU A 252 0.46 -9.10 13.43
C LEU A 252 1.82 -8.90 12.73
N LEU A 253 2.84 -9.65 13.14
CA LEU A 253 4.14 -9.72 12.49
C LEU A 253 4.22 -11.02 11.67
N PHE A 254 4.61 -10.92 10.41
CA PHE A 254 4.58 -12.04 9.47
C PHE A 254 5.90 -12.15 8.71
N SER A 255 6.36 -13.36 8.47
CA SER A 255 7.44 -13.63 7.53
C SER A 255 6.94 -13.61 6.08
N TYR A 256 7.86 -13.41 5.13
CA TYR A 256 7.49 -13.52 3.71
C TYR A 256 6.96 -14.94 3.37
N THR A 257 7.42 -15.96 4.08
CA THR A 257 6.97 -17.34 3.88
C THR A 257 5.51 -17.53 4.29
N GLU A 258 5.07 -16.93 5.39
CA GLU A 258 3.66 -16.95 5.80
C GLU A 258 2.79 -16.21 4.79
N ILE A 259 3.23 -15.05 4.31
CA ILE A 259 2.52 -14.29 3.27
C ILE A 259 2.45 -15.11 1.97
N LEU A 260 3.53 -15.78 1.59
CA LEU A 260 3.58 -16.64 0.42
C LEU A 260 2.60 -17.82 0.55
N ASN A 261 2.51 -18.44 1.74
CA ASN A 261 1.55 -19.50 2.02
C ASN A 261 0.10 -19.02 1.87
N ASP A 262 -0.25 -17.85 2.44
CA ASP A 262 -1.59 -17.26 2.28
C ASP A 262 -1.96 -17.07 0.81
N LEU A 263 -1.02 -16.61 -0.01
CA LEU A 263 -1.22 -16.38 -1.45
C LEU A 263 -1.37 -17.68 -2.26
N THR A 264 -0.91 -18.80 -1.73
CA THR A 264 -0.92 -20.11 -2.41
C THR A 264 -2.04 -21.01 -1.98
N LEU A 265 -2.65 -20.79 -0.79
CA LEU A 265 -3.78 -21.56 -0.30
C LEU A 265 -5.04 -21.42 -1.16
N THR A 266 -5.18 -20.33 -1.89
CA THR A 266 -6.29 -20.07 -2.81
C THR A 266 -5.92 -20.47 -4.23
N LYS A 267 -5.65 -21.76 -4.48
CA LYS A 267 -5.34 -22.26 -5.83
C LYS A 267 -6.47 -21.91 -6.80
N LYS A 268 -6.15 -21.24 -7.88
CA LYS A 268 -6.97 -21.29 -9.10
C LYS A 268 -6.41 -22.40 -9.98
N GLU A 269 -7.23 -23.40 -10.25
CA GLU A 269 -6.97 -24.34 -11.34
C GLU A 269 -7.08 -23.58 -12.67
N PHE A 270 -6.07 -23.70 -13.53
CA PHE A 270 -6.04 -23.16 -14.89
C PHE A 270 -6.27 -24.27 -15.88
#